data_71645b34a3bc20989c1604b7a435b5a4
#
_entry.id   71645b34a3bc20989c1604b7a435b5a4
#
_cell.length_a   1.000
_cell.length_b   1.000
_cell.length_c   1.000
_cell.angle_alpha   90.00
_cell.angle_beta   90.00
_cell.angle_gamma   90.00
#
_symmetry.space_group_name_H-M   'P 1'
#
loop_
_entity.id
_entity.type
_entity.pdbx_description
1 polymer ?
#
loop_
_entity_poly.entity_id
_entity_poly.type
_entity_poly.pdbx_seq_one_letter_code
_entity_poly.pdbx_strand_id
1 'polypeptide(L)'
;PKQIEMMIASKNNGFGHGIYVNIPRVRQPIELCVVFRALGVLSDKDICKYIALDINNSENKNILQFLQASVIDAKNYMSKEDSISHINSYVAYTPMNIDKDIGIKKKYEFTLDVLNNDLFPHCKTLQQKLYLLGYMANKLIRTSQGLLPTDDRDSYVNKRIELTGSLLNNLFRNYFNKLVKEMQKHIVREINNGSWKSSEDYENIINSTNIYKIMKSTTIENGINRALSTGDFSIKQSNSSKVGV
;
A
#
# COMPACT_ATOMS: atom_id res chain seq x y z
N PRO A 1 5.98 -1.99 6.64
CA PRO A 1 4.54 -1.88 6.88
C PRO A 1 3.94 -0.87 5.92
N LYS A 2 2.71 -1.15 5.45
CA LYS A 2 1.96 -0.22 4.61
C LYS A 2 1.16 0.67 5.54
N GLN A 3 1.44 1.96 5.52
CA GLN A 3 0.79 2.96 6.35
C GLN A 3 -0.10 3.82 5.45
N ILE A 4 -1.32 4.07 5.89
CA ILE A 4 -2.26 5.00 5.27
C ILE A 4 -2.57 6.04 6.33
N GLU A 5 -2.35 7.29 6.00
CA GLU A 5 -2.60 8.42 6.87
C GLU A 5 -3.60 9.37 6.20
N MET A 6 -4.43 9.98 7.02
CA MET A 6 -5.31 11.06 6.59
C MET A 6 -4.98 12.30 7.40
N MET A 7 -4.82 13.43 6.71
CA MET A 7 -4.38 14.68 7.33
C MET A 7 -5.20 15.85 6.86
N ILE A 8 -5.31 16.87 7.71
CA ILE A 8 -5.89 18.17 7.36
C ILE A 8 -4.76 19.08 6.93
N ALA A 9 -4.89 19.73 5.78
CA ALA A 9 -3.91 20.68 5.28
C ALA A 9 -3.71 21.86 6.24
N SER A 10 -2.46 22.25 6.43
CA SER A 10 -2.14 23.45 7.24
C SER A 10 -2.52 24.74 6.54
N LYS A 11 -2.54 24.76 5.19
CA LYS A 11 -2.90 25.92 4.39
C LYS A 11 -4.41 25.98 4.15
N ASN A 12 -4.99 27.16 4.31
CA ASN A 12 -6.38 27.44 3.95
C ASN A 12 -6.44 27.80 2.45
N ASN A 13 -7.38 27.18 1.71
CA ASN A 13 -7.59 27.42 0.28
C ASN A 13 -8.62 28.54 0.00
N GLY A 14 -9.02 29.30 1.01
CA GLY A 14 -10.06 30.34 0.94
C GLY A 14 -11.45 29.86 1.40
N PHE A 15 -11.67 28.57 1.46
CA PHE A 15 -12.92 27.92 1.92
C PHE A 15 -12.70 27.04 3.15
N GLY A 16 -11.47 26.92 3.63
CA GLY A 16 -11.12 26.10 4.76
C GLY A 16 -9.85 25.28 4.51
N HIS A 17 -9.69 24.23 5.30
CA HIS A 17 -8.57 23.30 5.23
C HIS A 17 -9.00 22.02 4.54
N GLY A 18 -8.36 21.68 3.42
CA GLY A 18 -8.62 20.44 2.68
C GLY A 18 -8.11 19.20 3.44
N ILE A 19 -8.67 18.06 3.12
CA ILE A 19 -8.26 16.77 3.65
C ILE A 19 -7.47 16.02 2.58
N TYR A 20 -6.33 15.48 2.99
CA TYR A 20 -5.41 14.75 2.13
C TYR A 20 -5.15 13.34 2.68
N VAL A 21 -4.86 12.41 1.78
CA VAL A 21 -4.62 11.00 2.10
C VAL A 21 -3.23 10.60 1.61
N ASN A 22 -2.39 10.10 2.52
CA ASN A 22 -1.13 9.44 2.18
C ASN A 22 -1.39 7.99 1.80
N ILE A 23 -1.10 7.66 0.55
CA ILE A 23 -1.24 6.31 0.01
C ILE A 23 0.15 5.67 -0.09
N PRO A 24 0.33 4.39 0.30
CA PRO A 24 1.60 3.70 0.12
C PRO A 24 2.09 3.77 -1.34
N ARG A 25 3.40 3.97 -1.53
CA ARG A 25 4.05 4.09 -2.86
C ARG A 25 3.66 5.32 -3.68
N VAL A 26 2.87 6.23 -3.14
CA VAL A 26 2.61 7.55 -3.71
C VAL A 26 3.44 8.57 -2.95
N ARG A 27 4.17 9.43 -3.68
CA ARG A 27 5.17 10.35 -3.08
C ARG A 27 4.57 11.55 -2.37
N GLN A 28 3.37 11.93 -2.73
CA GLN A 28 2.69 13.11 -2.17
C GLN A 28 1.31 12.73 -1.67
N PRO A 29 0.80 13.43 -0.65
CA PRO A 29 -0.59 13.29 -0.21
C PRO A 29 -1.55 13.66 -1.35
N ILE A 30 -2.61 12.89 -1.51
CA ILE A 30 -3.63 13.08 -2.53
C ILE A 30 -4.90 13.63 -1.87
N GLU A 31 -5.57 14.53 -2.54
CA GLU A 31 -6.83 15.12 -2.10
C GLU A 31 -7.89 14.04 -1.88
N LEU A 32 -8.62 14.11 -0.77
CA LEU A 32 -9.61 13.10 -0.36
C LEU A 32 -10.63 12.80 -1.47
N CYS A 33 -11.20 13.84 -2.09
CA CYS A 33 -12.22 13.66 -3.14
C CYS A 33 -11.64 13.03 -4.41
N VAL A 34 -10.37 13.26 -4.73
CA VAL A 34 -9.68 12.59 -5.85
C VAL A 34 -9.55 11.10 -5.56
N VAL A 35 -9.25 10.70 -4.33
CA VAL A 35 -9.18 9.28 -3.96
C VAL A 35 -10.55 8.61 -4.10
N PHE A 36 -11.64 9.25 -3.67
CA PHE A 36 -13.00 8.74 -3.86
C PHE A 36 -13.35 8.57 -5.34
N ARG A 37 -13.02 9.57 -6.18
CA ARG A 37 -13.29 9.51 -7.63
C ARG A 37 -12.45 8.45 -8.32
N ALA A 38 -11.18 8.27 -7.95
CA ALA A 38 -10.34 7.18 -8.45
C ALA A 38 -10.91 5.79 -8.10
N LEU A 39 -11.57 5.67 -6.94
CA LEU A 39 -12.30 4.46 -6.54
C LEU A 39 -13.70 4.34 -7.20
N GLY A 40 -14.13 5.31 -8.00
CA GLY A 40 -15.35 5.25 -8.80
C GLY A 40 -16.55 6.02 -8.26
N VAL A 41 -16.42 6.79 -7.18
CA VAL A 41 -17.48 7.68 -6.67
C VAL A 41 -17.26 9.07 -7.24
N LEU A 42 -17.97 9.43 -8.30
CA LEU A 42 -17.78 10.68 -9.04
C LEU A 42 -18.54 11.86 -8.45
N SER A 43 -19.74 11.59 -7.91
CA SER A 43 -20.63 12.63 -7.39
C SER A 43 -20.16 13.15 -6.02
N ASP A 44 -19.98 14.46 -5.89
CA ASP A 44 -19.64 15.09 -4.61
C ASP A 44 -20.71 14.82 -3.54
N LYS A 45 -21.98 14.76 -3.95
CA LYS A 45 -23.09 14.41 -3.05
C LYS A 45 -22.92 13.00 -2.47
N ASP A 46 -22.50 12.04 -3.31
CA ASP A 46 -22.30 10.66 -2.85
C ASP A 46 -21.03 10.53 -2.01
N ILE A 47 -19.96 11.27 -2.32
CA ILE A 47 -18.78 11.39 -1.46
C ILE A 47 -19.18 11.88 -0.07
N CYS A 48 -19.98 12.96 -0.02
CA CYS A 48 -20.51 13.50 1.25
C CYS A 48 -21.36 12.46 2.01
N LYS A 49 -22.14 11.63 1.32
CA LYS A 49 -22.91 10.54 1.95
C LYS A 49 -22.00 9.47 2.57
N TYR A 50 -20.91 9.08 1.91
CA TYR A 50 -19.95 8.13 2.49
C TYR A 50 -19.27 8.67 3.75
N ILE A 51 -19.11 10.01 3.85
CA ILE A 51 -18.44 10.64 4.98
C ILE A 51 -19.42 10.99 6.10
N ALA A 52 -20.53 11.67 5.78
CA ALA A 52 -21.50 12.14 6.77
C ALA A 52 -22.59 11.11 7.09
N LEU A 53 -22.76 10.07 6.25
CA LEU A 53 -23.82 9.06 6.24
C LEU A 53 -25.20 9.66 5.93
N ASP A 54 -25.67 10.61 6.70
CA ASP A 54 -26.91 11.33 6.47
C ASP A 54 -26.63 12.82 6.24
N ILE A 55 -26.91 13.27 5.01
CA ILE A 55 -26.68 14.66 4.59
C ILE A 55 -27.77 15.59 5.15
N ASN A 56 -28.95 15.06 5.43
CA ASN A 56 -30.09 15.87 5.87
C ASN A 56 -30.09 16.11 7.40
N ASN A 57 -29.25 15.39 8.14
CA ASN A 57 -29.15 15.58 9.59
C ASN A 57 -28.46 16.93 9.89
N SER A 58 -29.13 17.76 10.69
CA SER A 58 -28.61 19.07 11.13
C SER A 58 -27.28 18.99 11.88
N GLU A 59 -27.00 17.89 12.58
CA GLU A 59 -25.74 17.65 13.29
C GLU A 59 -24.55 17.53 12.35
N ASN A 60 -24.80 17.08 11.13
CA ASN A 60 -23.74 16.88 10.11
C ASN A 60 -23.45 18.15 9.29
N LYS A 61 -24.15 19.25 9.55
CA LYS A 61 -23.97 20.52 8.82
C LYS A 61 -22.53 21.03 8.91
N ASN A 62 -21.92 20.96 10.08
CA ASN A 62 -20.54 21.39 10.30
C ASN A 62 -19.54 20.51 9.53
N ILE A 63 -19.80 19.18 9.44
CA ILE A 63 -18.99 18.25 8.65
C ILE A 63 -19.06 18.60 7.16
N LEU A 64 -20.27 18.86 6.66
CA LEU A 64 -20.48 19.24 5.24
C LEU A 64 -19.80 20.56 4.91
N GLN A 65 -19.88 21.54 5.81
CA GLN A 65 -19.19 22.82 5.63
C GLN A 65 -17.67 22.63 5.60
N PHE A 66 -17.12 21.77 6.44
CA PHE A 66 -15.69 21.47 6.44
C PHE A 66 -15.24 20.78 5.14
N LEU A 67 -16.07 19.90 4.57
CA LEU A 67 -15.77 19.20 3.33
C LEU A 67 -15.74 20.09 2.10
N GLN A 68 -16.32 21.29 2.15
CA GLN A 68 -16.33 22.23 1.04
C GLN A 68 -14.91 22.54 0.52
N ALA A 69 -13.95 22.72 1.42
CA ALA A 69 -12.55 22.93 1.05
C ALA A 69 -11.97 21.75 0.24
N SER A 70 -12.24 20.52 0.68
CA SER A 70 -11.76 19.31 -0.01
C SER A 70 -12.41 19.08 -1.38
N VAL A 71 -13.67 19.47 -1.56
CA VAL A 71 -14.36 19.42 -2.85
C VAL A 71 -13.74 20.42 -3.82
N ILE A 72 -13.43 21.63 -3.35
CA ILE A 72 -12.82 22.69 -4.17
C ILE A 72 -11.40 22.31 -4.59
N ASP A 73 -10.60 21.72 -3.70
CA ASP A 73 -9.25 21.25 -4.03
C ASP A 73 -9.26 20.24 -5.18
N ALA A 74 -10.28 19.38 -5.23
CA ALA A 74 -10.40 18.32 -6.24
C ALA A 74 -11.13 18.75 -7.53
N LYS A 75 -11.51 20.03 -7.69
CA LYS A 75 -12.33 20.51 -8.83
C LYS A 75 -11.77 20.20 -10.22
N ASN A 76 -10.44 20.08 -10.34
CA ASN A 76 -9.77 19.85 -11.62
C ASN A 76 -9.79 18.38 -12.04
N TYR A 77 -10.19 17.44 -11.17
CA TYR A 77 -10.15 16.00 -11.38
C TYR A 77 -11.54 15.40 -11.21
N MET A 78 -12.44 15.66 -12.18
CA MET A 78 -13.85 15.29 -12.08
C MET A 78 -14.13 13.86 -12.56
N SER A 79 -13.35 13.34 -13.49
CA SER A 79 -13.50 11.97 -13.99
C SER A 79 -12.66 10.98 -13.19
N LYS A 80 -12.97 9.68 -13.34
CA LYS A 80 -12.18 8.60 -12.75
C LYS A 80 -10.78 8.54 -13.37
N GLU A 81 -10.71 8.72 -14.68
CA GLU A 81 -9.48 8.68 -15.46
C GLU A 81 -8.54 9.84 -15.08
N ASP A 82 -9.06 11.06 -14.93
CA ASP A 82 -8.29 12.23 -14.50
C ASP A 82 -7.74 12.02 -13.08
N SER A 83 -8.58 11.49 -12.19
CA SER A 83 -8.20 11.19 -10.80
C SER A 83 -7.10 10.13 -10.73
N ILE A 84 -7.21 9.05 -11.50
CA ILE A 84 -6.16 8.02 -11.57
C ILE A 84 -4.88 8.59 -12.20
N SER A 85 -4.99 9.41 -13.25
CA SER A 85 -3.85 10.05 -13.91
C SER A 85 -3.11 11.00 -12.96
N HIS A 86 -3.85 11.74 -12.14
CA HIS A 86 -3.27 12.59 -11.09
C HIS A 86 -2.47 11.75 -10.08
N ILE A 87 -3.05 10.68 -9.55
CA ILE A 87 -2.35 9.77 -8.63
C ILE A 87 -1.12 9.15 -9.32
N ASN A 88 -1.27 8.71 -10.57
CA ASN A 88 -0.19 8.10 -11.37
C ASN A 88 1.02 9.02 -11.52
N SER A 89 0.82 10.34 -11.58
CA SER A 89 1.93 11.30 -11.68
C SER A 89 2.88 11.21 -10.47
N TYR A 90 2.35 10.93 -9.28
CA TYR A 90 3.10 10.85 -8.02
C TYR A 90 3.50 9.42 -7.61
N VAL A 91 3.09 8.40 -8.34
CA VAL A 91 3.47 7.02 -8.02
C VAL A 91 4.97 6.80 -8.22
N ALA A 92 5.60 6.20 -7.21
CA ALA A 92 7.03 5.87 -7.21
C ALA A 92 7.29 4.57 -7.97
N TYR A 93 7.15 4.60 -9.30
CA TYR A 93 7.45 3.49 -10.17
C TYR A 93 8.37 3.96 -11.30
N THR A 94 9.51 3.32 -11.44
CA THR A 94 10.45 3.59 -12.53
C THR A 94 10.75 2.26 -13.22
N PRO A 95 10.19 2.01 -14.41
CA PRO A 95 10.55 0.82 -15.18
C PRO A 95 12.00 0.92 -15.65
N MET A 96 12.79 -0.14 -15.43
CA MET A 96 14.16 -0.23 -15.91
C MET A 96 14.17 -0.93 -17.27
N ASN A 97 14.93 -0.40 -18.25
CA ASN A 97 15.21 -1.01 -19.56
C ASN A 97 13.96 -1.43 -20.36
N ILE A 98 12.96 -0.58 -20.39
CA ILE A 98 11.71 -0.83 -21.13
C ILE A 98 11.41 0.38 -22.01
N ASP A 99 10.84 0.15 -23.20
CA ASP A 99 10.38 1.18 -24.10
C ASP A 99 9.41 2.14 -23.39
N LYS A 100 9.48 3.43 -23.76
CA LYS A 100 8.75 4.50 -23.09
C LYS A 100 7.24 4.24 -23.02
N ASP A 101 6.65 3.77 -24.13
CA ASP A 101 5.19 3.53 -24.21
C ASP A 101 4.75 2.34 -23.35
N ILE A 102 5.56 1.29 -23.33
CA ILE A 102 5.34 0.12 -22.46
C ILE A 102 5.52 0.53 -21.00
N GLY A 103 6.49 1.40 -20.72
CA GLY A 103 6.76 1.93 -19.40
C GLY A 103 5.57 2.72 -18.82
N ILE A 104 4.91 3.55 -19.64
CA ILE A 104 3.71 4.32 -19.26
C ILE A 104 2.55 3.38 -18.91
N LYS A 105 2.29 2.38 -19.75
CA LYS A 105 1.23 1.37 -19.48
C LYS A 105 1.49 0.61 -18.20
N LYS A 106 2.70 0.12 -17.98
CA LYS A 106 3.07 -0.59 -16.74
C LYS A 106 2.98 0.30 -15.49
N LYS A 107 3.32 1.58 -15.61
CA LYS A 107 3.14 2.53 -14.49
C LYS A 107 1.67 2.72 -14.15
N TYR A 108 0.80 2.80 -15.14
CA TYR A 108 -0.64 2.90 -14.96
C TYR A 108 -1.22 1.63 -14.32
N GLU A 109 -0.85 0.45 -14.81
CA GLU A 109 -1.23 -0.84 -14.21
C GLU A 109 -0.76 -0.96 -12.75
N PHE A 110 0.46 -0.52 -12.47
CA PHE A 110 0.99 -0.47 -11.11
C PHE A 110 0.19 0.49 -10.21
N THR A 111 -0.27 1.63 -10.75
CA THR A 111 -1.13 2.56 -10.00
C THR A 111 -2.46 1.92 -9.63
N LEU A 112 -3.07 1.18 -10.56
CA LEU A 112 -4.29 0.40 -10.29
C LEU A 112 -4.04 -0.69 -9.24
N ASP A 113 -2.90 -1.37 -9.30
CA ASP A 113 -2.51 -2.37 -8.30
C ASP A 113 -2.36 -1.75 -6.90
N VAL A 114 -1.76 -0.56 -6.80
CA VAL A 114 -1.64 0.19 -5.54
C VAL A 114 -3.01 0.51 -4.95
N LEU A 115 -3.95 1.00 -5.77
CA LEU A 115 -5.31 1.32 -5.32
C LEU A 115 -6.11 0.06 -4.93
N ASN A 116 -5.88 -1.06 -5.62
CA ASN A 116 -6.59 -2.30 -5.37
C ASN A 116 -6.00 -3.11 -4.20
N ASN A 117 -4.67 -3.19 -4.08
CA ASN A 117 -4.00 -4.11 -3.17
C ASN A 117 -3.26 -3.43 -2.02
N ASP A 118 -2.81 -2.17 -2.18
CA ASP A 118 -2.08 -1.44 -1.16
C ASP A 118 -2.96 -0.50 -0.34
N LEU A 119 -3.97 0.10 -0.97
CA LEU A 119 -4.97 0.91 -0.28
C LEU A 119 -5.95 -0.02 0.45
N PHE A 120 -5.90 -0.04 1.78
CA PHE A 120 -6.73 -0.89 2.65
C PHE A 120 -6.70 -2.39 2.27
N PRO A 121 -5.57 -3.09 2.38
CA PRO A 121 -5.42 -4.48 1.96
C PRO A 121 -6.32 -5.47 2.71
N HIS A 122 -6.86 -5.09 3.86
CA HIS A 122 -7.80 -5.88 4.65
C HIS A 122 -9.25 -5.78 4.14
N CYS A 123 -9.57 -4.78 3.31
CA CYS A 123 -10.88 -4.62 2.70
C CYS A 123 -10.95 -5.44 1.40
N LYS A 124 -11.86 -6.42 1.36
CA LYS A 124 -12.01 -7.33 0.21
C LYS A 124 -12.78 -6.70 -0.94
N THR A 125 -13.73 -5.80 -0.64
CA THR A 125 -14.58 -5.15 -1.65
C THR A 125 -14.28 -3.66 -1.75
N LEU A 126 -14.54 -3.10 -2.93
CA LEU A 126 -14.41 -1.66 -3.16
C LEU A 126 -15.31 -0.85 -2.21
N GLN A 127 -16.52 -1.34 -1.97
CA GLN A 127 -17.47 -0.68 -1.07
C GLN A 127 -16.95 -0.60 0.37
N GLN A 128 -16.29 -1.65 0.86
CA GLN A 128 -15.66 -1.60 2.19
C GLN A 128 -14.55 -0.54 2.26
N LYS A 129 -13.77 -0.37 1.19
CA LYS A 129 -12.74 0.69 1.12
C LYS A 129 -13.35 2.08 1.17
N LEU A 130 -14.44 2.29 0.44
CA LEU A 130 -15.15 3.58 0.42
C LEU A 130 -15.73 3.94 1.79
N TYR A 131 -16.38 2.99 2.46
CA TYR A 131 -16.88 3.20 3.81
C TYR A 131 -15.77 3.44 4.83
N LEU A 132 -14.67 2.70 4.75
CA LEU A 132 -13.54 2.91 5.65
C LEU A 132 -12.91 4.29 5.44
N LEU A 133 -12.73 4.70 4.18
CA LEU A 133 -12.21 6.03 3.83
C LEU A 133 -13.13 7.13 4.37
N GLY A 134 -14.46 6.96 4.19
CA GLY A 134 -15.46 7.88 4.72
C GLY A 134 -15.47 7.94 6.24
N TYR A 135 -15.38 6.80 6.90
CA TYR A 135 -15.30 6.71 8.36
C TYR A 135 -14.06 7.42 8.92
N MET A 136 -12.90 7.22 8.29
CA MET A 136 -11.66 7.90 8.69
C MET A 136 -11.80 9.42 8.55
N ALA A 137 -12.37 9.90 7.44
CA ALA A 137 -12.61 11.32 7.21
C ALA A 137 -13.59 11.91 8.24
N ASN A 138 -14.69 11.21 8.52
CA ASN A 138 -15.68 11.63 9.53
C ASN A 138 -15.03 11.74 10.92
N LYS A 139 -14.30 10.71 11.34
CA LYS A 139 -13.60 10.70 12.62
C LYS A 139 -12.61 11.85 12.74
N LEU A 140 -11.81 12.09 11.68
CA LEU A 140 -10.83 13.18 11.62
C LEU A 140 -11.50 14.55 11.76
N ILE A 141 -12.58 14.80 11.01
CA ILE A 141 -13.31 16.09 11.05
C ILE A 141 -13.92 16.30 12.44
N ARG A 142 -14.60 15.30 13.00
CA ARG A 142 -15.23 15.41 14.35
C ARG A 142 -14.18 15.65 15.43
N THR A 143 -13.03 15.00 15.34
CA THR A 143 -11.92 15.24 16.29
C THR A 143 -11.35 16.64 16.14
N SER A 144 -11.18 17.14 14.90
CA SER A 144 -10.67 18.49 14.65
C SER A 144 -11.63 19.59 15.14
N GLN A 145 -12.92 19.30 15.17
CA GLN A 145 -13.97 20.18 15.70
C GLN A 145 -14.18 20.05 17.22
N GLY A 146 -13.42 19.17 17.89
CA GLY A 146 -13.56 18.94 19.33
C GLY A 146 -14.79 18.13 19.73
N LEU A 147 -15.52 17.55 18.77
CA LEU A 147 -16.70 16.69 19.02
C LEU A 147 -16.33 15.30 19.50
N LEU A 148 -15.12 14.86 19.19
CA LEU A 148 -14.55 13.59 19.67
C LEU A 148 -13.20 13.88 20.34
N PRO A 149 -12.89 13.17 21.44
CA PRO A 149 -11.56 13.24 22.04
C PRO A 149 -10.50 12.64 21.11
N THR A 150 -9.27 13.09 21.24
CA THR A 150 -8.12 12.45 20.59
C THR A 150 -7.85 11.09 21.23
N ASP A 151 -7.52 10.10 20.43
CA ASP A 151 -7.09 8.79 20.95
C ASP A 151 -5.73 8.94 21.64
N ASP A 152 -5.60 8.41 22.85
CA ASP A 152 -4.32 8.34 23.55
C ASP A 152 -3.45 7.26 22.90
N ARG A 153 -2.40 7.70 22.16
CA ARG A 153 -1.47 6.81 21.48
C ARG A 153 -0.65 5.96 22.43
N ASP A 154 -0.44 6.41 23.65
CA ASP A 154 0.41 5.74 24.63
C ASP A 154 -0.39 4.78 25.55
N SER A 155 -1.71 4.86 25.53
CA SER A 155 -2.57 3.92 26.24
C SER A 155 -2.35 2.48 25.77
N TYR A 156 -2.28 1.54 26.72
CA TYR A 156 -2.19 0.11 26.43
C TYR A 156 -3.38 -0.43 25.63
N VAL A 157 -4.55 0.21 25.69
CA VAL A 157 -5.72 -0.14 24.87
C VAL A 157 -5.42 0.01 23.38
N ASN A 158 -4.61 1.00 23.02
CA ASN A 158 -4.23 1.31 21.64
C ASN A 158 -2.93 0.64 21.20
N LYS A 159 -2.27 -0.11 22.08
CA LYS A 159 -1.06 -0.88 21.77
C LYS A 159 -1.39 -2.30 21.35
N ARG A 160 -0.53 -2.87 20.54
CA ARG A 160 -0.53 -4.28 20.14
C ARG A 160 0.83 -4.85 20.46
N ILE A 161 0.84 -6.04 21.05
CA ILE A 161 2.07 -6.78 21.36
C ILE A 161 2.23 -7.85 20.30
N GLU A 162 3.40 -7.93 19.69
CA GLU A 162 3.75 -9.03 18.80
C GLU A 162 4.05 -10.28 19.63
N LEU A 163 3.23 -11.30 19.46
CA LEU A 163 3.39 -12.57 20.14
C LEU A 163 4.43 -13.44 19.40
N THR A 164 4.99 -14.41 20.12
CA THR A 164 5.99 -15.34 19.59
C THR A 164 5.53 -16.01 18.29
N GLY A 165 4.27 -16.42 18.19
CA GLY A 165 3.71 -17.04 16.99
C GLY A 165 3.75 -16.12 15.77
N SER A 166 3.40 -14.85 15.90
CA SER A 166 3.46 -13.88 14.80
C SER A 166 4.89 -13.54 14.40
N LEU A 167 5.79 -13.39 15.37
CA LEU A 167 7.21 -13.16 15.11
C LEU A 167 7.86 -14.33 14.35
N LEU A 168 7.66 -15.56 14.82
CA LEU A 168 8.19 -16.76 14.16
C LEU A 168 7.59 -16.99 12.77
N ASN A 169 6.27 -16.77 12.61
CA ASN A 169 5.62 -16.86 11.30
C ASN A 169 6.20 -15.86 10.29
N ASN A 170 6.39 -14.62 10.70
CA ASN A 170 6.99 -13.58 9.85
C ASN A 170 8.44 -13.93 9.51
N LEU A 171 9.21 -14.40 10.48
CA LEU A 171 10.59 -14.84 10.31
C LEU A 171 10.68 -16.00 9.29
N PHE A 172 9.89 -17.06 9.50
CA PHE A 172 9.84 -18.20 8.59
C PHE A 172 9.43 -17.77 7.17
N ARG A 173 8.36 -16.99 7.02
CA ARG A 173 7.90 -16.50 5.72
C ARG A 173 8.99 -15.72 4.99
N ASN A 174 9.73 -14.92 5.70
CA ASN A 174 10.81 -14.12 5.13
C ASN A 174 11.96 -15.00 4.64
N TYR A 175 12.40 -15.97 5.43
CA TYR A 175 13.47 -16.87 5.01
C TYR A 175 13.01 -17.85 3.93
N PHE A 176 11.74 -18.28 3.94
CA PHE A 176 11.16 -19.06 2.86
C PHE A 176 11.16 -18.27 1.54
N ASN A 177 10.71 -17.03 1.56
CA ASN A 177 10.76 -16.16 0.37
C ASN A 177 12.20 -15.92 -0.12
N LYS A 178 13.16 -15.83 0.80
CA LYS A 178 14.59 -15.73 0.46
C LYS A 178 15.06 -17.01 -0.23
N LEU A 179 14.72 -18.17 0.32
CA LEU A 179 15.04 -19.48 -0.28
C LEU A 179 14.49 -19.57 -1.71
N VAL A 180 13.21 -19.25 -1.92
CA VAL A 180 12.59 -19.28 -3.26
C VAL A 180 13.30 -18.34 -4.24
N LYS A 181 13.67 -17.14 -3.82
CA LYS A 181 14.44 -16.20 -4.67
C LYS A 181 15.84 -16.69 -4.99
N GLU A 182 16.50 -17.35 -4.04
CA GLU A 182 17.82 -17.96 -4.25
C GLU A 182 17.71 -19.15 -5.24
N MET A 183 16.69 -19.98 -5.09
CA MET A 183 16.40 -21.08 -6.04
C MET A 183 16.19 -20.54 -7.46
N GLN A 184 15.34 -19.53 -7.63
CA GLN A 184 15.12 -18.88 -8.94
C GLN A 184 16.41 -18.36 -9.56
N LYS A 185 17.26 -17.68 -8.78
CA LYS A 185 18.55 -17.18 -9.25
C LYS A 185 19.51 -18.31 -9.66
N HIS A 186 19.51 -19.41 -8.92
CA HIS A 186 20.34 -20.57 -9.26
C HIS A 186 19.87 -21.22 -10.56
N ILE A 187 18.55 -21.44 -10.72
CA ILE A 187 17.99 -22.00 -11.96
C ILE A 187 18.33 -21.11 -13.16
N VAL A 188 18.12 -19.80 -13.04
CA VAL A 188 18.48 -18.86 -14.14
C VAL A 188 19.97 -18.89 -14.47
N ARG A 189 20.84 -19.02 -13.47
CA ARG A 189 22.30 -19.16 -13.71
C ARG A 189 22.62 -20.45 -14.42
N GLU A 190 22.06 -21.57 -14.01
CA GLU A 190 22.26 -22.86 -14.68
C GLU A 190 21.79 -22.82 -16.13
N ILE A 191 20.65 -22.23 -16.43
CA ILE A 191 20.14 -22.03 -17.79
C ILE A 191 21.12 -21.17 -18.62
N ASN A 192 21.56 -20.03 -18.06
CA ASN A 192 22.43 -19.08 -18.78
C ASN A 192 23.86 -19.63 -18.98
N ASN A 193 24.35 -20.49 -18.09
CA ASN A 193 25.68 -21.07 -18.21
C ASN A 193 25.77 -22.18 -19.27
N GLY A 194 24.67 -22.48 -19.98
CA GLY A 194 24.66 -23.48 -21.06
C GLY A 194 24.94 -24.92 -20.58
N SER A 195 24.83 -25.18 -19.29
CA SER A 195 24.97 -26.54 -18.70
C SER A 195 23.91 -27.52 -19.21
N TRP A 196 22.88 -26.98 -19.86
CA TRP A 196 21.72 -27.69 -20.40
C TRP A 196 21.81 -27.72 -21.93
N LYS A 197 22.24 -28.82 -22.47
CA LYS A 197 22.48 -29.01 -23.93
C LYS A 197 21.22 -29.09 -24.79
N SER A 198 20.00 -29.05 -24.20
CA SER A 198 18.74 -28.96 -24.94
C SER A 198 17.81 -27.97 -24.27
N SER A 199 17.56 -26.86 -24.95
CA SER A 199 16.65 -25.78 -24.51
C SER A 199 15.17 -26.16 -24.50
N GLU A 200 14.82 -27.38 -24.84
CA GLU A 200 13.43 -27.84 -24.99
C GLU A 200 12.95 -28.75 -23.85
N ASP A 201 13.85 -29.29 -23.01
CA ASP A 201 13.51 -30.24 -21.95
C ASP A 201 13.63 -29.59 -20.56
N TYR A 202 12.69 -28.74 -20.21
CA TYR A 202 12.63 -28.11 -18.88
C TYR A 202 12.43 -29.14 -17.74
N GLU A 203 11.89 -30.31 -18.03
CA GLU A 203 11.69 -31.40 -17.04
C GLU A 203 13.01 -31.93 -16.50
N ASN A 204 14.09 -31.89 -17.29
CA ASN A 204 15.41 -32.38 -16.91
C ASN A 204 16.32 -31.32 -16.25
N ILE A 205 15.83 -30.09 -16.08
CA ILE A 205 16.61 -29.00 -15.45
C ILE A 205 16.87 -29.32 -13.97
N ILE A 206 15.90 -29.91 -13.29
CA ILE A 206 16.02 -30.30 -11.88
C ILE A 206 16.15 -31.82 -11.79
N ASN A 207 17.32 -32.28 -11.38
CA ASN A 207 17.60 -33.69 -11.16
C ASN A 207 18.12 -33.94 -9.73
N SER A 208 18.23 -35.23 -9.35
CA SER A 208 18.67 -35.62 -7.99
C SER A 208 20.07 -35.12 -7.64
N THR A 209 20.92 -34.83 -8.63
CA THR A 209 22.30 -34.40 -8.40
C THR A 209 22.44 -32.90 -8.19
N ASN A 210 21.57 -32.08 -8.83
CA ASN A 210 21.66 -30.62 -8.75
C ASN A 210 20.65 -29.96 -7.79
N ILE A 211 19.59 -30.68 -7.39
CA ILE A 211 18.57 -30.15 -6.51
C ILE A 211 19.15 -29.60 -5.19
N TYR A 212 20.17 -30.25 -4.62
CA TYR A 212 20.83 -29.79 -3.40
C TYR A 212 21.66 -28.49 -3.59
N LYS A 213 22.11 -28.21 -4.82
CA LYS A 213 22.78 -26.96 -5.17
C LYS A 213 21.77 -25.83 -5.38
N ILE A 214 20.62 -26.16 -5.95
CA ILE A 214 19.54 -25.22 -6.22
C ILE A 214 18.82 -24.84 -4.93
N MET A 215 18.47 -25.85 -4.12
CA MET A 215 17.75 -25.66 -2.85
C MET A 215 18.69 -25.86 -1.66
N LYS A 216 19.15 -24.75 -1.08
CA LYS A 216 19.98 -24.77 0.14
C LYS A 216 19.10 -24.93 1.37
N SER A 217 19.00 -26.15 1.90
CA SER A 217 18.22 -26.45 3.11
C SER A 217 18.60 -25.60 4.33
N THR A 218 19.87 -25.23 4.43
CA THR A 218 20.44 -24.45 5.55
C THR A 218 20.00 -22.97 5.57
N THR A 219 19.38 -22.46 4.51
CA THR A 219 18.96 -21.03 4.45
C THR A 219 17.94 -20.69 5.54
N ILE A 220 16.93 -21.55 5.74
CA ILE A 220 15.89 -21.36 6.75
C ILE A 220 16.45 -21.63 8.14
N GLU A 221 17.14 -22.75 8.32
CA GLU A 221 17.71 -23.16 9.60
C GLU A 221 18.66 -22.11 10.17
N ASN A 222 19.68 -21.71 9.40
CA ASN A 222 20.63 -20.69 9.83
C ASN A 222 19.96 -19.35 10.10
N GLY A 223 18.91 -19.02 9.35
CA GLY A 223 18.14 -17.81 9.55
C GLY A 223 17.39 -17.78 10.87
N ILE A 224 16.70 -18.87 11.19
CA ILE A 224 15.96 -19.00 12.44
C ILE A 224 16.93 -19.08 13.63
N ASN A 225 17.98 -19.88 13.55
CA ASN A 225 18.97 -19.98 14.61
C ASN A 225 19.64 -18.65 14.91
N ARG A 226 19.98 -17.87 13.88
CA ARG A 226 20.52 -16.53 14.06
C ARG A 226 19.53 -15.60 14.78
N ALA A 227 18.27 -15.58 14.33
CA ALA A 227 17.26 -14.71 14.93
C ALA A 227 17.01 -15.03 16.40
N LEU A 228 16.96 -16.32 16.74
CA LEU A 228 16.76 -16.78 18.12
C LEU A 228 17.98 -16.51 19.01
N SER A 229 19.19 -16.63 18.48
CA SER A 229 20.41 -16.40 19.24
C SER A 229 20.73 -14.92 19.47
N THR A 230 20.38 -14.05 18.50
CA THR A 230 20.71 -12.61 18.58
C THR A 230 19.54 -11.75 19.05
N GLY A 231 18.30 -12.30 19.07
CA GLY A 231 17.07 -11.51 19.31
C GLY A 231 16.69 -10.61 18.13
N ASP A 232 17.43 -10.65 17.00
CA ASP A 232 17.16 -9.84 15.82
C ASP A 232 16.25 -10.61 14.84
N PHE A 233 14.97 -10.32 14.90
CA PHE A 233 13.94 -10.89 13.98
C PHE A 233 13.80 -10.08 12.69
N SER A 234 14.57 -8.98 12.52
CA SER A 234 14.55 -8.19 11.30
C SER A 234 15.37 -8.87 10.21
N ILE A 235 14.78 -9.00 9.01
CA ILE A 235 15.56 -9.32 7.82
C ILE A 235 15.99 -8.01 7.21
N LYS A 236 17.29 -7.75 7.19
CA LYS A 236 17.87 -6.69 6.38
C LYS A 236 17.53 -7.01 4.92
N GLN A 237 16.50 -6.37 4.38
CA GLN A 237 16.23 -6.40 2.96
C GLN A 237 17.40 -5.71 2.27
N SER A 238 18.24 -6.53 1.61
CA SER A 238 19.26 -5.98 0.72
C SER A 238 18.56 -5.23 -0.39
N ASN A 239 18.66 -3.89 -0.39
CA ASN A 239 18.36 -3.00 -1.50
C ASN A 239 16.98 -3.12 -2.16
N SER A 240 15.91 -3.22 -1.43
CA SER A 240 14.68 -2.63 -1.94
C SER A 240 14.81 -1.12 -1.68
N SER A 241 14.80 -0.36 -2.75
CA SER A 241 14.75 1.10 -2.72
C SER A 241 13.94 1.56 -1.51
N LYS A 242 14.55 2.35 -0.63
CA LYS A 242 13.86 3.09 0.41
C LYS A 242 12.85 4.00 -0.28
N VAL A 243 11.67 3.49 -0.52
CA VAL A 243 10.53 4.31 -0.85
C VAL A 243 10.00 4.79 0.49
N GLY A 244 10.34 6.02 0.76
CA GLY A 244 9.90 6.93 1.77
C GLY A 244 9.35 6.34 3.08
N VAL A 245 10.08 6.56 4.13
CA VAL A 245 9.49 6.81 5.43
C VAL A 245 8.83 8.17 5.38
#